data_35c32c3dcf66f91512f7b0302220e0cf
#
_entry.id   35c32c3dcf66f91512f7b0302220e0cf
#
_cell.length_a   1.000
_cell.length_b   1.000
_cell.length_c   1.000
_cell.angle_alpha   90.00
_cell.angle_beta   90.00
_cell.angle_gamma   90.00
#
_symmetry.space_group_name_H-M   'P 1'
#
loop_
_entity.id
_entity.type
_entity.pdbx_description
1 polymer ?
#
loop_
_entity_poly.entity_id
_entity_poly.type
_entity_poly.pdbx_seq_one_letter_code
_entity_poly.pdbx_strand_id
1 'polypeptide(L)'
;MNPVHDLAVLVAHDEGLFQQEGLDVEILKTPGTGTLDGDPQGLEKGVFDRAMWSPFNTGEVDQYRMCEWGVVKRTVEATSNNQRPGKIVALGAAMSKMAIVTGPQSCIYEPEQLKNTPVAVSTFNGSHFTTLKMLEGFIKKEDIQTTSGGTMIERLEAIKKGEVAAGNFYEPWISVAQKQGFRVLMESHSTRSEAAGDQLDGPTLAA
;
A
#
# COMPACT_ATOMS: atom_id res chain seq x y z
N MET A 1 -10.10 0.61 7.37
CA MET A 1 -9.73 1.96 6.92
C MET A 1 -8.36 2.31 7.48
N ASN A 2 -7.52 3.01 6.73
CA ASN A 2 -6.23 3.51 7.23
C ASN A 2 -6.45 4.95 7.74
N PRO A 3 -6.32 5.22 9.06
CA PRO A 3 -6.66 6.53 9.61
C PRO A 3 -5.80 7.68 9.05
N VAL A 4 -4.62 7.39 8.55
CA VAL A 4 -3.77 8.43 7.93
C VAL A 4 -4.23 8.74 6.51
N HIS A 5 -4.49 7.71 5.71
CA HIS A 5 -4.85 7.89 4.31
C HIS A 5 -6.32 8.28 4.11
N ASP A 6 -7.19 7.87 5.02
CA ASP A 6 -8.64 8.09 4.92
C ASP A 6 -9.12 9.26 5.79
N LEU A 7 -8.18 10.01 6.42
CA LEU A 7 -8.48 11.05 7.39
C LEU A 7 -9.48 12.10 6.83
N ALA A 8 -9.28 12.55 5.61
CA ALA A 8 -10.16 13.55 5.00
C ALA A 8 -11.61 13.05 4.87
N VAL A 9 -11.80 11.78 4.50
CA VAL A 9 -13.13 11.16 4.39
C VAL A 9 -13.76 10.98 5.77
N LEU A 10 -12.95 10.55 6.76
CA LEU A 10 -13.41 10.38 8.14
C LEU A 10 -13.85 11.70 8.75
N VAL A 11 -13.04 12.75 8.60
CA VAL A 11 -13.39 14.10 9.08
C VAL A 11 -14.65 14.62 8.38
N ALA A 12 -14.74 14.46 7.06
CA ALA A 12 -15.93 14.90 6.31
C ALA A 12 -17.20 14.18 6.78
N HIS A 13 -17.10 12.90 7.13
CA HIS A 13 -18.22 12.15 7.68
C HIS A 13 -18.57 12.63 9.09
N ASP A 14 -17.59 12.73 9.99
CA ASP A 14 -17.79 13.07 11.41
C ASP A 14 -18.28 14.51 11.59
N GLU A 15 -17.82 15.44 10.74
CA GLU A 15 -18.25 16.85 10.74
C GLU A 15 -19.52 17.09 9.93
N GLY A 16 -20.16 16.06 9.39
CA GLY A 16 -21.41 16.15 8.64
C GLY A 16 -21.30 16.90 7.31
N LEU A 17 -20.10 16.99 6.72
CA LEU A 17 -19.90 17.73 5.46
C LEU A 17 -20.60 17.05 4.28
N PHE A 18 -20.75 15.74 4.28
CA PHE A 18 -21.52 15.03 3.26
C PHE A 18 -22.99 15.40 3.29
N GLN A 19 -23.58 15.45 4.49
CA GLN A 19 -24.99 15.85 4.66
C GLN A 19 -25.24 17.30 4.25
N GLN A 20 -24.27 18.21 4.48
CA GLN A 20 -24.36 19.60 4.03
C GLN A 20 -24.42 19.71 2.50
N GLU A 21 -23.77 18.78 1.80
CA GLU A 21 -23.82 18.66 0.33
C GLU A 21 -24.99 17.79 -0.18
N GLY A 22 -25.89 17.37 0.71
CA GLY A 22 -27.06 16.55 0.37
C GLY A 22 -26.74 15.09 0.10
N LEU A 23 -25.58 14.61 0.56
CA LEU A 23 -25.14 13.23 0.40
C LEU A 23 -25.36 12.44 1.69
N ASP A 24 -26.04 11.29 1.59
CA ASP A 24 -26.13 10.29 2.65
C ASP A 24 -25.04 9.23 2.41
N VAL A 25 -23.95 9.35 3.18
CA VAL A 25 -22.76 8.51 2.99
C VAL A 25 -22.60 7.53 4.14
N GLU A 26 -22.67 6.26 3.84
CA GLU A 26 -22.31 5.19 4.75
C GLU A 26 -20.87 4.74 4.50
N ILE A 27 -20.05 4.71 5.57
CA ILE A 27 -18.68 4.25 5.49
C ILE A 27 -18.62 2.77 5.87
N LEU A 28 -18.40 1.91 4.88
CA LEU A 28 -18.24 0.49 5.09
C LEU A 28 -16.78 0.15 5.42
N LYS A 29 -16.58 -0.65 6.46
CA LYS A 29 -15.25 -1.17 6.79
C LYS A 29 -14.90 -2.30 5.81
N THR A 30 -13.79 -2.14 5.09
CA THR A 30 -13.28 -3.23 4.27
C THR A 30 -12.73 -4.33 5.16
N PRO A 31 -13.19 -5.58 5.04
CA PRO A 31 -12.60 -6.70 5.76
C PRO A 31 -11.10 -6.77 5.46
N GLY A 32 -10.28 -6.83 6.49
CA GLY A 32 -8.86 -7.10 6.35
C GLY A 32 -7.93 -5.94 6.11
N THR A 33 -8.40 -4.72 6.05
CA THR A 33 -7.49 -3.58 6.21
C THR A 33 -7.19 -3.45 7.69
N GLY A 34 -6.00 -3.93 8.11
CA GLY A 34 -5.59 -3.92 9.51
C GLY A 34 -5.88 -2.57 10.15
N THR A 35 -6.77 -2.56 11.12
CA THR A 35 -6.89 -1.45 12.04
C THR A 35 -5.61 -1.41 12.88
N LEU A 36 -5.23 -0.26 13.38
CA LEU A 36 -4.15 -0.12 14.37
C LEU A 36 -4.39 -0.97 15.62
N ASP A 37 -5.60 -1.47 15.79
CA ASP A 37 -6.07 -2.28 16.92
C ASP A 37 -5.66 -3.75 16.86
N GLY A 38 -4.93 -4.15 15.80
CA GLY A 38 -4.13 -5.37 15.85
C GLY A 38 -4.88 -6.70 15.82
N ASP A 39 -6.13 -6.75 15.35
CA ASP A 39 -6.76 -8.02 15.09
C ASP A 39 -6.53 -8.49 13.63
N PRO A 40 -5.56 -9.37 13.40
CA PRO A 40 -5.29 -9.92 12.07
C PRO A 40 -6.19 -11.13 11.75
N GLN A 41 -7.17 -11.44 12.58
CA GLN A 41 -7.99 -12.63 12.41
C GLN A 41 -8.92 -12.48 11.20
N GLY A 42 -8.65 -13.24 10.17
CA GLY A 42 -9.57 -13.46 9.07
C GLY A 42 -9.06 -13.24 7.65
N LEU A 43 -7.79 -12.86 7.49
CA LEU A 43 -7.24 -12.69 6.14
C LEU A 43 -6.50 -13.94 5.68
N GLU A 44 -7.17 -14.75 4.89
CA GLU A 44 -6.48 -15.73 4.07
C GLU A 44 -5.51 -15.03 3.10
N LYS A 45 -4.30 -15.57 2.97
CA LYS A 45 -3.30 -15.09 2.02
C LYS A 45 -3.91 -14.97 0.62
N GLY A 46 -3.91 -13.77 0.06
CA GLY A 46 -4.43 -13.49 -1.28
C GLY A 46 -5.84 -12.91 -1.36
N VAL A 47 -6.53 -12.74 -0.23
CA VAL A 47 -7.89 -12.17 -0.18
C VAL A 47 -7.88 -10.64 -0.31
N PHE A 48 -6.75 -9.97 -0.08
CA PHE A 48 -6.65 -8.51 -0.11
C PHE A 48 -7.17 -7.89 -1.42
N ASP A 49 -6.80 -8.44 -2.56
CA ASP A 49 -7.27 -7.97 -3.87
C ASP A 49 -8.77 -8.26 -4.09
N ARG A 50 -9.27 -9.38 -3.61
CA ARG A 50 -10.68 -9.76 -3.75
C ARG A 50 -11.58 -8.97 -2.79
N ALA A 51 -11.14 -8.80 -1.55
CA ALA A 51 -11.93 -8.12 -0.53
C ALA A 51 -12.17 -6.65 -0.85
N MET A 52 -11.21 -5.96 -1.47
CA MET A 52 -11.36 -4.55 -1.85
C MET A 52 -12.28 -4.33 -3.06
N TRP A 53 -12.30 -5.24 -4.01
CA TRP A 53 -13.01 -5.03 -5.28
C TRP A 53 -14.35 -5.74 -5.36
N SER A 54 -14.52 -6.79 -4.57
CA SER A 54 -15.75 -7.56 -4.58
C SER A 54 -16.98 -6.69 -4.27
N PRO A 55 -17.01 -5.89 -3.18
CA PRO A 55 -18.18 -5.07 -2.87
C PRO A 55 -18.52 -4.04 -3.96
N PHE A 56 -17.53 -3.50 -4.65
CA PHE A 56 -17.77 -2.60 -5.78
C PHE A 56 -18.30 -3.35 -7.01
N ASN A 57 -17.79 -4.56 -7.28
CA ASN A 57 -18.27 -5.39 -8.37
C ASN A 57 -19.72 -5.85 -8.17
N THR A 58 -20.09 -6.17 -6.94
CA THR A 58 -21.45 -6.60 -6.56
C THR A 58 -22.42 -5.43 -6.42
N GLY A 59 -21.94 -4.20 -6.40
CA GLY A 59 -22.77 -3.00 -6.19
C GLY A 59 -23.09 -2.71 -4.73
N GLU A 60 -22.42 -3.38 -3.78
CA GLU A 60 -22.56 -3.10 -2.34
C GLU A 60 -21.94 -1.76 -1.95
N VAL A 61 -20.93 -1.30 -2.70
CA VAL A 61 -20.32 0.02 -2.53
C VAL A 61 -20.31 0.78 -3.85
N ASP A 62 -20.55 2.07 -3.78
CA ASP A 62 -20.55 2.97 -4.95
C ASP A 62 -19.18 3.56 -5.20
N GLN A 63 -18.39 3.72 -4.15
CA GLN A 63 -17.05 4.32 -4.20
C GLN A 63 -16.10 3.63 -3.24
N TYR A 64 -14.82 3.57 -3.61
CA TYR A 64 -13.73 3.13 -2.74
C TYR A 64 -12.44 3.86 -3.10
N ARG A 65 -11.53 3.96 -2.13
CA ARG A 65 -10.22 4.56 -2.35
C ARG A 65 -9.23 3.55 -2.92
N MET A 66 -8.45 3.97 -3.89
CA MET A 66 -7.44 3.15 -4.54
C MET A 66 -6.25 4.01 -5.00
N CYS A 67 -5.09 3.41 -5.11
CA CYS A 67 -3.94 4.05 -5.76
C CYS A 67 -4.08 4.01 -7.28
N GLU A 68 -3.35 4.86 -7.99
CA GLU A 68 -3.35 4.94 -9.45
C GLU A 68 -3.09 3.59 -10.13
N TRP A 69 -2.16 2.81 -9.63
CA TRP A 69 -1.86 1.46 -10.13
C TRP A 69 -3.05 0.52 -10.01
N GLY A 70 -3.77 0.60 -8.90
CA GLY A 70 -5.00 -0.16 -8.71
C GLY A 70 -6.09 0.23 -9.68
N VAL A 71 -6.24 1.54 -9.97
CA VAL A 71 -7.21 2.03 -10.97
C VAL A 71 -6.86 1.53 -12.36
N VAL A 72 -5.59 1.62 -12.78
CA VAL A 72 -5.13 1.12 -14.08
C VAL A 72 -5.38 -0.39 -14.19
N LYS A 73 -4.95 -1.17 -13.20
CA LYS A 73 -5.15 -2.61 -13.16
C LYS A 73 -6.63 -2.96 -13.29
N ARG A 74 -7.49 -2.30 -12.49
CA ARG A 74 -8.91 -2.53 -12.53
C ARG A 74 -9.53 -2.22 -13.90
N THR A 75 -9.13 -1.11 -14.52
CA THR A 75 -9.65 -0.72 -15.82
C THR A 75 -9.33 -1.79 -16.88
N VAL A 76 -8.09 -2.30 -16.85
CA VAL A 76 -7.66 -3.37 -17.75
C VAL A 76 -8.44 -4.68 -17.48
N GLU A 77 -8.54 -5.09 -16.22
CA GLU A 77 -9.21 -6.33 -15.82
C GLU A 77 -10.73 -6.28 -16.04
N ALA A 78 -11.36 -5.12 -15.82
CA ALA A 78 -12.80 -4.97 -16.08
C ALA A 78 -13.15 -5.23 -17.52
N THR A 79 -12.31 -4.78 -18.45
CA THR A 79 -12.49 -5.03 -19.89
C THR A 79 -12.38 -6.52 -20.24
N SER A 80 -11.43 -7.23 -19.60
CA SER A 80 -11.16 -8.64 -19.89
C SER A 80 -12.11 -9.60 -19.18
N ASN A 81 -12.61 -9.24 -18.00
CA ASN A 81 -13.34 -10.14 -17.09
C ASN A 81 -14.83 -9.80 -16.93
N ASN A 82 -15.36 -8.89 -17.75
CA ASN A 82 -16.75 -8.41 -17.68
C ASN A 82 -17.12 -7.89 -16.27
N GLN A 83 -16.20 -7.19 -15.63
CA GLN A 83 -16.40 -6.59 -14.32
C GLN A 83 -16.90 -5.14 -14.46
N ARG A 84 -17.50 -4.60 -13.38
CA ARG A 84 -17.93 -3.20 -13.33
C ARG A 84 -16.71 -2.25 -13.48
N PRO A 85 -16.65 -1.42 -14.54
CA PRO A 85 -15.54 -0.46 -14.68
C PRO A 85 -15.64 0.62 -13.62
N GLY A 86 -14.49 1.06 -13.11
CA GLY A 86 -14.40 2.21 -12.22
C GLY A 86 -14.19 3.51 -12.99
N LYS A 87 -14.65 4.62 -12.41
CA LYS A 87 -14.32 5.98 -12.86
C LYS A 87 -13.65 6.73 -11.71
N ILE A 88 -12.63 7.50 -12.02
CA ILE A 88 -12.02 8.41 -11.04
C ILE A 88 -12.98 9.57 -10.80
N VAL A 89 -13.44 9.72 -9.58
CA VAL A 89 -14.36 10.80 -9.19
C VAL A 89 -13.64 11.90 -8.42
N ALA A 90 -12.51 11.59 -7.78
CA ALA A 90 -11.70 12.58 -7.09
C ALA A 90 -10.22 12.14 -7.04
N LEU A 91 -9.33 13.11 -7.02
CA LEU A 91 -7.91 12.92 -6.80
C LEU A 91 -7.54 13.45 -5.42
N GLY A 92 -7.02 12.60 -4.56
CA GLY A 92 -6.44 13.03 -3.29
C GLY A 92 -5.04 13.60 -3.51
N ALA A 93 -4.75 14.72 -2.87
CA ALA A 93 -3.44 15.37 -2.91
C ALA A 93 -2.44 14.76 -1.90
N ALA A 94 -2.62 13.51 -1.50
CA ALA A 94 -1.76 12.88 -0.52
C ALA A 94 -0.56 12.21 -1.20
N MET A 95 0.62 12.73 -0.97
CA MET A 95 1.87 12.02 -1.26
C MET A 95 2.02 10.91 -0.20
N SER A 96 2.00 9.67 -0.64
CA SER A 96 2.18 8.52 0.25
C SER A 96 3.66 8.17 0.31
N LYS A 97 4.32 8.59 1.40
CA LYS A 97 5.67 8.13 1.70
C LYS A 97 5.68 6.62 1.81
N MET A 98 6.53 5.97 1.03
CA MET A 98 6.81 4.55 1.12
C MET A 98 8.27 4.31 1.46
N ALA A 99 8.55 3.25 2.20
CA ALA A 99 9.90 2.91 2.61
C ALA A 99 10.14 1.41 2.51
N ILE A 100 11.35 1.03 2.14
CA ILE A 100 11.86 -0.32 2.31
C ILE A 100 12.53 -0.39 3.68
N VAL A 101 12.08 -1.33 4.49
CA VAL A 101 12.47 -1.47 5.90
C VAL A 101 13.08 -2.84 6.11
N THR A 102 14.18 -2.89 6.88
CA THR A 102 14.89 -4.11 7.29
C THR A 102 14.78 -4.33 8.80
N GLY A 103 14.97 -5.57 9.24
CA GLY A 103 14.88 -5.92 10.66
C GLY A 103 15.98 -5.29 11.53
N PRO A 104 15.79 -5.24 12.86
CA PRO A 104 16.74 -4.63 13.79
C PRO A 104 18.13 -5.28 13.75
N GLN A 105 18.20 -6.58 13.48
CA GLN A 105 19.44 -7.37 13.42
C GLN A 105 19.92 -7.63 11.98
N SER A 106 19.30 -6.98 10.99
CA SER A 106 19.67 -7.14 9.59
C SER A 106 21.06 -6.58 9.31
N CYS A 107 21.87 -7.31 8.54
CA CYS A 107 23.15 -6.86 8.00
C CYS A 107 23.00 -6.08 6.68
N ILE A 108 21.77 -5.78 6.25
CA ILE A 108 21.49 -5.02 5.04
C ILE A 108 21.46 -3.54 5.40
N TYR A 109 22.43 -2.79 4.89
CA TYR A 109 22.60 -1.35 5.14
C TYR A 109 22.45 -0.52 3.87
N GLU A 110 22.58 -1.16 2.70
CA GLU A 110 22.55 -0.52 1.40
C GLU A 110 21.57 -1.25 0.47
N PRO A 111 20.85 -0.54 -0.41
CA PRO A 111 19.87 -1.13 -1.32
C PRO A 111 20.44 -2.24 -2.20
N GLU A 112 21.70 -2.12 -2.62
CA GLU A 112 22.40 -3.07 -3.47
C GLU A 112 22.52 -4.47 -2.84
N GLN A 113 22.47 -4.55 -1.51
CA GLN A 113 22.49 -5.82 -0.77
C GLN A 113 21.18 -6.60 -0.88
N LEU A 114 20.11 -5.97 -1.42
CA LEU A 114 18.85 -6.64 -1.74
C LEU A 114 18.89 -7.38 -3.09
N LYS A 115 20.02 -7.38 -3.79
CA LYS A 115 20.18 -8.16 -5.01
C LYS A 115 19.85 -9.64 -4.76
N ASN A 116 18.92 -10.19 -5.57
CA ASN A 116 18.43 -11.57 -5.44
C ASN A 116 17.84 -11.92 -4.06
N THR A 117 17.44 -10.91 -3.29
CA THR A 117 16.85 -11.09 -1.96
C THR A 117 15.37 -10.64 -2.01
N PRO A 118 14.42 -11.54 -1.64
CA PRO A 118 13.00 -11.20 -1.70
C PRO A 118 12.62 -10.06 -0.75
N VAL A 119 11.96 -9.03 -1.27
CA VAL A 119 11.35 -7.94 -0.52
C VAL A 119 9.85 -8.18 -0.43
N ALA A 120 9.32 -8.17 0.78
CA ALA A 120 7.90 -8.38 1.02
C ALA A 120 7.07 -7.16 0.60
N VAL A 121 6.09 -7.37 -0.26
CA VAL A 121 5.21 -6.34 -0.82
C VAL A 121 3.76 -6.81 -0.83
N SER A 122 2.82 -5.89 -1.06
CA SER A 122 1.48 -6.29 -1.53
C SER A 122 1.55 -6.39 -3.05
N THR A 123 1.49 -7.61 -3.57
CA THR A 123 1.67 -7.88 -4.99
C THR A 123 0.63 -7.16 -5.85
N PHE A 124 1.06 -6.65 -6.99
CA PHE A 124 0.24 -5.96 -7.98
C PHE A 124 -0.51 -4.71 -7.48
N ASN A 125 0.04 -4.02 -6.48
CA ASN A 125 -0.44 -2.72 -6.04
C ASN A 125 0.69 -1.71 -5.87
N GLY A 126 0.39 -0.52 -5.31
CA GLY A 126 1.34 0.58 -5.16
C GLY A 126 2.64 0.17 -4.49
N SER A 127 2.60 -0.64 -3.41
CA SER A 127 3.83 -1.05 -2.71
C SER A 127 4.74 -1.94 -3.57
N HIS A 128 4.17 -2.76 -4.45
CA HIS A 128 4.95 -3.58 -5.37
C HIS A 128 5.67 -2.70 -6.40
N PHE A 129 4.91 -1.87 -7.12
CA PHE A 129 5.47 -1.02 -8.18
C PHE A 129 6.47 0.00 -7.63
N THR A 130 6.16 0.61 -6.48
CA THR A 130 7.09 1.53 -5.81
C THR A 130 8.39 0.82 -5.42
N THR A 131 8.32 -0.40 -4.85
CA THR A 131 9.52 -1.17 -4.52
C THR A 131 10.39 -1.44 -5.76
N LEU A 132 9.78 -1.87 -6.87
CA LEU A 132 10.50 -2.09 -8.11
C LEU A 132 11.20 -0.80 -8.57
N LYS A 133 10.49 0.32 -8.59
CA LYS A 133 11.04 1.61 -9.02
C LYS A 133 12.16 2.11 -8.11
N MET A 134 11.99 1.99 -6.80
CA MET A 134 13.03 2.38 -5.85
C MET A 134 14.31 1.55 -6.03
N LEU A 135 14.19 0.25 -6.28
CA LEU A 135 15.33 -0.66 -6.41
C LEU A 135 15.98 -0.60 -7.80
N GLU A 136 15.25 -0.31 -8.87
CA GLU A 136 15.79 -0.19 -10.23
C GLU A 136 16.93 0.85 -10.34
N GLY A 137 17.00 1.83 -9.44
CA GLY A 137 18.11 2.79 -9.36
C GLY A 137 19.42 2.22 -8.79
N PHE A 138 19.39 1.03 -8.19
CA PHE A 138 20.53 0.43 -7.47
C PHE A 138 20.83 -0.99 -7.92
N ILE A 139 19.82 -1.72 -8.37
CA ILE A 139 19.88 -3.15 -8.73
C ILE A 139 19.30 -3.30 -10.14
N LYS A 140 19.88 -4.18 -10.92
CA LYS A 140 19.33 -4.52 -12.24
C LYS A 140 17.94 -5.14 -12.07
N LYS A 141 17.04 -4.83 -12.97
CA LYS A 141 15.64 -5.29 -12.92
C LYS A 141 15.48 -6.80 -12.76
N GLU A 142 16.30 -7.56 -13.46
CA GLU A 142 16.32 -9.03 -13.41
C GLU A 142 16.77 -9.61 -12.04
N ASP A 143 17.48 -8.81 -11.25
CA ASP A 143 17.99 -9.19 -9.93
C ASP A 143 17.05 -8.74 -8.78
N ILE A 144 16.00 -7.98 -9.08
CA ILE A 144 15.01 -7.54 -8.08
C ILE A 144 14.00 -8.66 -7.85
N GLN A 145 13.90 -9.10 -6.60
CA GLN A 145 12.94 -10.11 -6.20
C GLN A 145 11.93 -9.55 -5.21
N THR A 146 10.67 -9.85 -5.42
CA THR A 146 9.58 -9.50 -4.51
C THR A 146 8.77 -10.73 -4.14
N THR A 147 8.19 -10.71 -2.94
CA THR A 147 7.30 -11.77 -2.47
C THR A 147 6.05 -11.18 -1.83
N SER A 148 4.96 -11.95 -1.82
CA SER A 148 3.75 -11.53 -1.10
C SER A 148 4.02 -11.46 0.40
N GLY A 149 3.83 -10.29 1.00
CA GLY A 149 4.09 -10.05 2.42
C GLY A 149 2.83 -9.96 3.29
N GLY A 150 1.68 -10.26 2.75
CA GLY A 150 0.42 -10.17 3.51
C GLY A 150 0.11 -8.75 3.99
N THR A 151 -0.49 -8.66 5.17
CA THR A 151 -0.76 -7.38 5.86
C THR A 151 0.54 -6.73 6.35
N MET A 152 0.47 -5.47 6.76
CA MET A 152 1.63 -4.76 7.32
C MET A 152 2.16 -5.41 8.59
N ILE A 153 1.27 -5.95 9.43
CA ILE A 153 1.64 -6.65 10.67
C ILE A 153 2.35 -7.96 10.34
N GLU A 154 1.77 -8.79 9.48
CA GLU A 154 2.38 -10.06 9.06
C GLU A 154 3.75 -9.83 8.44
N ARG A 155 3.89 -8.76 7.66
CA ARG A 155 5.17 -8.38 7.04
C ARG A 155 6.23 -7.97 8.06
N LEU A 156 5.87 -7.20 9.10
CA LEU A 156 6.77 -6.89 10.21
C LEU A 156 7.20 -8.15 10.96
N GLU A 157 6.26 -9.04 11.25
CA GLU A 157 6.55 -10.30 11.93
C GLU A 157 7.42 -11.23 11.09
N ALA A 158 7.17 -11.33 9.78
CA ALA A 158 8.01 -12.11 8.86
C ALA A 158 9.46 -11.60 8.82
N ILE A 159 9.66 -10.28 8.84
CA ILE A 159 11.01 -9.69 8.92
C ILE A 159 11.65 -10.00 10.28
N LYS A 160 10.93 -9.89 11.39
CA LYS A 160 11.45 -10.24 12.73
C LYS A 160 11.90 -11.67 12.82
N LYS A 161 11.14 -12.58 12.22
CA LYS A 161 11.46 -14.01 12.19
C LYS A 161 12.57 -14.38 11.19
N GLY A 162 13.02 -13.43 10.36
CA GLY A 162 13.99 -13.68 9.29
C GLY A 162 13.43 -14.46 8.11
N GLU A 163 12.11 -14.59 7.99
CA GLU A 163 11.44 -15.24 6.86
C GLU A 163 11.61 -14.43 5.56
N VAL A 164 11.69 -13.10 5.69
CA VAL A 164 12.04 -12.17 4.63
C VAL A 164 13.05 -11.15 5.13
N ALA A 165 13.92 -10.67 4.26
CA ALA A 165 14.99 -9.76 4.63
C ALA A 165 14.54 -8.30 4.78
N ALA A 166 13.55 -7.89 3.98
CA ALA A 166 13.02 -6.53 3.94
C ALA A 166 11.55 -6.53 3.51
N GLY A 167 10.89 -5.40 3.71
CA GLY A 167 9.53 -5.18 3.24
C GLY A 167 9.25 -3.72 2.94
N ASN A 168 8.28 -3.48 2.08
CA ASN A 168 7.79 -2.14 1.79
C ASN A 168 6.63 -1.78 2.73
N PHE A 169 6.72 -0.58 3.28
CA PHE A 169 5.73 -0.02 4.22
C PHE A 169 5.37 1.41 3.83
N TYR A 170 4.23 1.87 4.31
CA TYR A 170 3.76 3.25 4.29
C TYR A 170 3.38 3.68 5.72
N GLU A 171 3.17 4.97 5.93
CA GLU A 171 2.73 5.46 7.25
C GLU A 171 1.31 4.97 7.61
N PRO A 172 1.04 4.67 8.89
CA PRO A 172 1.90 4.85 10.07
C PRO A 172 2.87 3.68 10.33
N TRP A 173 2.93 2.68 9.48
CA TRP A 173 3.69 1.45 9.70
C TRP A 173 5.21 1.65 9.64
N ILE A 174 5.69 2.66 8.89
CA ILE A 174 7.10 3.05 8.91
C ILE A 174 7.48 3.51 10.33
N SER A 175 6.69 4.41 10.91
CA SER A 175 6.91 4.90 12.27
C SER A 175 6.79 3.80 13.33
N VAL A 176 5.85 2.86 13.16
CA VAL A 176 5.70 1.67 14.03
C VAL A 176 6.93 0.79 13.94
N ALA A 177 7.44 0.52 12.74
CA ALA A 177 8.64 -0.27 12.52
C ALA A 177 9.86 0.39 13.19
N GLN A 178 10.07 1.69 12.96
CA GLN A 178 11.17 2.44 13.58
C GLN A 178 11.13 2.39 15.11
N LYS A 179 9.95 2.53 15.72
CA LYS A 179 9.79 2.40 17.19
C LYS A 179 10.15 0.99 17.69
N GLN A 180 10.06 -0.01 16.87
CA GLN A 180 10.44 -1.40 17.18
C GLN A 180 11.91 -1.70 16.82
N GLY A 181 12.71 -0.68 16.45
CA GLY A 181 14.12 -0.81 16.14
C GLY A 181 14.43 -1.27 14.71
N PHE A 182 13.43 -1.33 13.84
CA PHE A 182 13.67 -1.59 12.42
C PHE A 182 14.36 -0.41 11.76
N ARG A 183 15.14 -0.70 10.73
CA ARG A 183 15.86 0.31 9.96
C ARG A 183 15.13 0.61 8.67
N VAL A 184 14.91 1.88 8.39
CA VAL A 184 14.54 2.36 7.07
C VAL A 184 15.79 2.32 6.19
N LEU A 185 15.76 1.46 5.18
CA LEU A 185 16.86 1.29 4.22
C LEU A 185 16.83 2.38 3.15
N MET A 186 15.63 2.66 2.65
CA MET A 186 15.38 3.73 1.68
C MET A 186 13.91 4.19 1.73
N GLU A 187 13.68 5.41 1.34
CA GLU A 187 12.36 6.03 1.27
C GLU A 187 12.12 6.63 -0.12
N SER A 188 10.86 6.68 -0.54
CA SER A 188 10.49 7.23 -1.86
C SER A 188 10.80 8.73 -2.01
N HIS A 189 11.02 9.43 -0.90
CA HIS A 189 11.33 10.88 -0.88
C HIS A 189 12.74 11.20 -0.38
N SER A 190 13.64 10.21 -0.28
CA SER A 190 15.01 10.48 0.13
C SER A 190 15.87 10.88 -1.06
N THR A 191 16.90 11.70 -0.82
CA THR A 191 17.86 12.14 -1.85
C THR A 191 18.55 10.99 -2.60
N ARG A 192 18.70 9.83 -1.97
CA ARG A 192 19.23 8.62 -2.66
C ARG A 192 18.21 7.97 -3.58
N SER A 193 16.93 8.07 -3.26
CA SER A 193 15.85 7.55 -4.10
C SER A 193 15.35 8.57 -5.12
N GLU A 194 15.70 9.85 -5.00
CA GLU A 194 15.32 10.90 -5.96
C GLU A 194 15.81 10.61 -7.37
N ALA A 195 17.00 10.05 -7.53
CA ALA A 195 17.49 9.64 -8.85
C ALA A 195 16.62 8.54 -9.51
N ALA A 196 15.88 7.78 -8.70
CA ALA A 196 14.90 6.77 -9.15
C ALA A 196 13.45 7.25 -8.94
N GLY A 197 13.23 8.34 -8.20
CA GLY A 197 12.02 8.63 -7.47
C GLY A 197 11.18 9.80 -7.92
N ASP A 198 11.69 10.73 -8.71
CA ASP A 198 10.87 11.85 -9.26
C ASP A 198 9.65 11.39 -10.06
N GLN A 199 9.59 10.10 -10.38
CA GLN A 199 8.46 9.47 -11.06
C GLN A 199 7.47 8.78 -10.10
N LEU A 200 7.75 8.77 -8.80
CA LEU A 200 6.93 8.06 -7.80
C LEU A 200 5.97 8.98 -7.04
N ASP A 201 6.12 10.29 -7.20
CA ASP A 201 5.35 11.32 -6.50
C ASP A 201 4.02 11.65 -7.18
N GLY A 202 3.46 10.70 -7.88
CA GLY A 202 2.12 10.85 -8.44
C GLY A 202 1.05 10.99 -7.34
N PRO A 203 0.02 11.83 -7.55
CA PRO A 203 -1.08 11.95 -6.60
C PRO A 203 -1.77 10.60 -6.41
N THR A 204 -2.08 10.26 -5.17
CA THR A 204 -2.92 9.10 -4.88
C THR A 204 -4.31 9.35 -5.43
N LEU A 205 -4.74 8.55 -6.39
CA LEU A 205 -6.07 8.64 -6.97
C LEU A 205 -7.08 8.04 -5.99
N ALA A 206 -8.08 8.82 -5.63
CA ALA A 206 -9.29 8.30 -4.98
C ALA A 206 -10.29 7.96 -6.08
N ALA A 207 -10.72 6.71 -6.13
CA ALA A 207 -11.73 6.22 -7.07
C ALA A 207 -12.98 5.82 -6.33
#